data_1d255e7ffc3df81c6be6f2ed58df26d5
#
_entry.id   1d255e7ffc3df81c6be6f2ed58df26d5
#
_cell.length_a   1.000
_cell.length_b   1.000
_cell.length_c   1.000
_cell.angle_alpha   90.00
_cell.angle_beta   90.00
_cell.angle_gamma   90.00
#
_symmetry.space_group_name_H-M   'P 1'
#
loop_
_entity.id
_entity.type
_entity.pdbx_description
1 polymer ?
#
loop_
_entity_poly.entity_id
_entity_poly.type
_entity_poly.pdbx_seq_one_letter_code
_entity_poly.pdbx_strand_id
1 'polypeptide(L)'
;VAPLVSHRFAFEKAESAYALLASDASSLGILLGYSSRQQLAGTLMRRTIPLGAVGSAPGRACVGFVGAGNYAGRMLMPAFKAGGATLHTVVTNGGVNGLHYGRKFGFAQVSTDLDALLADAAVDTMVIATRHDSHARLVLQALLAGKHVFVEKPLCLSLQDLAKIEAALAARPMQRLM
;
A
#
# COMPACT_ATOMS: atom_id res chain seq x y z
N VAL A 1 25.92 2.54 33.21
CA VAL A 1 25.44 3.17 31.94
C VAL A 1 24.76 4.52 32.20
N ALA A 2 23.97 4.67 33.31
CA ALA A 2 23.28 5.92 33.62
C ALA A 2 24.15 7.20 33.61
N PRO A 3 25.39 7.18 34.14
CA PRO A 3 26.27 8.36 34.11
C PRO A 3 26.76 8.77 32.72
N LEU A 4 26.62 7.88 31.70
CA LEU A 4 27.01 8.15 30.32
C LEU A 4 25.89 8.76 29.50
N VAL A 5 24.69 8.86 30.05
CA VAL A 5 23.52 9.46 29.37
C VAL A 5 23.44 10.92 29.73
N SER A 6 23.88 11.78 28.82
CA SER A 6 23.89 13.23 29.02
C SER A 6 22.53 13.86 28.72
N HIS A 7 21.81 13.33 27.75
CA HIS A 7 20.52 13.90 27.28
C HIS A 7 19.46 12.84 26.99
N ARG A 8 18.20 13.22 27.17
CA ARG A 8 17.04 12.39 26.82
C ARG A 8 16.03 13.23 26.05
N PHE A 9 15.62 12.74 24.90
CA PHE A 9 14.57 13.36 24.08
C PHE A 9 13.42 12.37 23.87
N ALA A 10 12.21 12.89 23.78
CA ALA A 10 11.12 12.11 23.23
C ALA A 10 11.39 11.85 21.72
N PHE A 11 10.95 10.71 21.19
CA PHE A 11 11.21 10.35 19.78
C PHE A 11 10.72 11.41 18.80
N GLU A 12 9.60 12.07 19.11
CA GLU A 12 9.01 13.15 18.32
C GLU A 12 9.94 14.38 18.22
N LYS A 13 10.94 14.47 19.10
CA LYS A 13 11.97 15.53 19.12
C LYS A 13 13.34 15.01 18.65
N ALA A 14 13.37 13.93 17.86
CA ALA A 14 14.63 13.35 17.36
C ALA A 14 15.48 14.37 16.58
N GLU A 15 14.86 15.25 15.78
CA GLU A 15 15.59 16.31 15.06
C GLU A 15 16.39 17.21 16.00
N SER A 16 15.81 17.58 17.16
CA SER A 16 16.53 18.36 18.18
C SER A 16 17.71 17.60 18.80
N ALA A 17 17.57 16.26 18.94
CA ALA A 17 18.67 15.42 19.41
C ALA A 17 19.84 15.36 18.40
N TYR A 18 19.53 15.30 17.10
CA TYR A 18 20.55 15.36 16.05
C TYR A 18 21.18 16.75 15.92
N ALA A 19 20.41 17.81 16.09
CA ALA A 19 20.95 19.17 16.11
C ALA A 19 21.93 19.37 17.29
N LEU A 20 21.62 18.82 18.47
CA LEU A 20 22.51 18.83 19.61
C LEU A 20 23.83 18.09 19.34
N LEU A 21 23.78 16.91 18.72
CA LEU A 21 24.95 16.14 18.29
C LEU A 21 25.88 16.94 17.37
N ALA A 22 25.30 17.79 16.53
CA ALA A 22 26.07 18.63 15.60
C ALA A 22 26.66 19.86 16.26
N SER A 23 26.09 20.36 17.38
CA SER A 23 26.46 21.62 18.02
C SER A 23 27.25 21.48 19.34
N ASP A 24 27.13 20.35 20.03
CA ASP A 24 27.70 20.12 21.37
C ASP A 24 28.57 18.88 21.41
N ALA A 25 29.92 19.12 21.39
CA ALA A 25 30.91 18.06 21.51
C ALA A 25 31.00 17.44 22.92
N SER A 26 30.30 18.00 23.92
CA SER A 26 30.28 17.50 25.30
C SER A 26 29.22 16.41 25.54
N SER A 27 28.36 16.16 24.58
CA SER A 27 27.36 15.11 24.71
C SER A 27 27.99 13.72 24.67
N LEU A 28 27.82 12.94 25.75
CA LEU A 28 28.35 11.58 25.86
C LEU A 28 27.41 10.53 25.34
N GLY A 29 26.13 10.63 25.70
CA GLY A 29 25.10 9.70 25.25
C GLY A 29 23.73 10.37 25.18
N ILE A 30 23.07 10.25 24.03
CA ILE A 30 21.73 10.79 23.79
C ILE A 30 20.79 9.62 23.65
N LEU A 31 19.74 9.58 24.46
CA LEU A 31 18.67 8.58 24.35
C LEU A 31 17.42 9.20 23.76
N LEU A 32 16.83 8.50 22.81
CA LEU A 32 15.47 8.75 22.33
C LEU A 32 14.50 7.85 23.10
N GLY A 33 13.57 8.46 23.84
CA GLY A 33 12.51 7.76 24.52
C GLY A 33 11.33 7.55 23.59
N TYR A 34 10.94 6.30 23.37
CA TYR A 34 9.74 5.97 22.62
C TYR A 34 8.54 5.93 23.56
N SER A 35 7.42 6.45 23.10
CA SER A 35 6.15 6.35 23.81
C SER A 35 5.75 4.87 23.98
N SER A 36 5.01 4.55 25.03
CA SER A 36 4.57 3.17 25.27
C SER A 36 3.74 2.65 24.09
N ARG A 37 3.78 1.33 23.87
CA ARG A 37 3.04 0.67 22.78
C ARG A 37 1.55 1.03 22.75
N GLN A 38 0.95 1.32 23.92
CA GLN A 38 -0.44 1.75 24.05
C GLN A 38 -0.69 3.18 23.53
N GLN A 39 0.26 4.10 23.72
CA GLN A 39 0.18 5.47 23.20
C GLN A 39 0.45 5.52 21.69
N LEU A 40 1.28 4.61 21.17
CA LEU A 40 1.59 4.50 19.74
C LEU A 40 0.48 3.82 18.92
N ALA A 41 -0.37 3.01 19.56
CA ALA A 41 -1.36 2.17 18.88
C ALA A 41 -2.34 2.95 17.99
N GLY A 42 -2.68 4.20 18.35
CA GLY A 42 -3.66 5.02 17.60
C GLY A 42 -3.10 5.67 16.32
N THR A 43 -1.79 5.97 16.28
CA THR A 43 -1.22 6.79 15.19
C THR A 43 -0.17 6.05 14.36
N LEU A 44 0.74 5.32 15.01
CA LEU A 44 1.85 4.63 14.31
C LEU A 44 1.51 3.23 13.84
N MET A 45 0.42 2.64 14.33
CA MET A 45 -0.04 1.30 13.92
C MET A 45 -1.11 1.36 12.82
N ARG A 46 -1.34 2.50 12.21
CA ARG A 46 -2.29 2.61 11.09
C ARG A 46 -1.74 1.88 9.88
N ARG A 47 -2.46 0.87 9.44
CA ARG A 47 -2.16 0.13 8.21
C ARG A 47 -2.60 0.89 6.96
N THR A 48 -3.52 1.85 7.10
CA THR A 48 -4.05 2.70 6.02
C THR A 48 -3.89 4.16 6.38
N ILE A 49 -3.34 4.94 5.44
CA ILE A 49 -3.11 6.38 5.57
C ILE A 49 -3.91 7.09 4.47
N PRO A 50 -4.88 7.94 4.81
CA PRO A 50 -5.57 8.77 3.83
C PRO A 50 -4.61 9.81 3.24
N LEU A 51 -4.71 10.08 1.94
CA LEU A 51 -3.92 11.08 1.22
C LEU A 51 -4.77 12.25 0.73
N GLY A 52 -6.04 12.00 0.49
CA GLY A 52 -6.99 13.02 0.02
C GLY A 52 -8.33 12.40 -0.36
N ALA A 53 -9.29 13.24 -0.66
CA ALA A 53 -10.56 12.78 -1.22
C ALA A 53 -10.41 12.60 -2.74
N VAL A 54 -10.83 11.45 -3.25
CA VAL A 54 -10.95 11.22 -4.69
C VAL A 54 -12.43 11.08 -5.00
N GLY A 55 -12.95 11.95 -5.85
CA GLY A 55 -14.32 11.86 -6.30
C GLY A 55 -14.50 10.60 -7.18
N SER A 56 -15.44 9.73 -6.82
CA SER A 56 -15.88 8.67 -7.71
C SER A 56 -16.76 9.29 -8.79
N ALA A 57 -16.39 9.12 -10.06
CA ALA A 57 -17.21 9.54 -11.18
C ALA A 57 -18.01 8.32 -11.68
N PRO A 58 -19.34 8.41 -11.85
CA PRO A 58 -20.15 7.33 -12.37
C PRO A 58 -19.62 6.83 -13.73
N GLY A 59 -19.56 5.51 -13.91
CA GLY A 59 -19.10 4.89 -15.15
C GLY A 59 -17.58 4.83 -15.34
N ARG A 60 -16.79 5.19 -14.32
CA ARG A 60 -15.33 5.06 -14.32
C ARG A 60 -14.90 3.98 -13.34
N ALA A 61 -13.92 3.16 -13.74
CA ALA A 61 -13.35 2.17 -12.85
C ALA A 61 -12.69 2.85 -11.64
N CYS A 62 -13.01 2.38 -10.45
CA CYS A 62 -12.39 2.77 -9.21
C CYS A 62 -11.37 1.70 -8.81
N VAL A 63 -10.09 2.01 -8.95
CA VAL A 63 -9.03 1.01 -8.92
C VAL A 63 -8.24 1.00 -7.63
N GLY A 64 -8.00 -0.22 -7.14
CA GLY A 64 -7.04 -0.51 -6.09
C GLY A 64 -5.80 -1.22 -6.66
N PHE A 65 -4.62 -0.64 -6.44
CA PHE A 65 -3.35 -1.25 -6.85
C PHE A 65 -2.77 -2.12 -5.74
N VAL A 66 -2.34 -3.32 -6.10
CA VAL A 66 -1.54 -4.20 -5.24
C VAL A 66 -0.15 -4.32 -5.85
N GLY A 67 0.82 -3.74 -5.15
CA GLY A 67 2.18 -3.57 -5.65
C GLY A 67 2.42 -2.16 -6.22
N ALA A 68 3.55 -1.57 -5.82
CA ALA A 68 4.01 -0.26 -6.27
C ALA A 68 5.52 -0.33 -6.61
N GLY A 69 5.86 -1.31 -7.42
CA GLY A 69 7.19 -1.44 -8.01
C GLY A 69 7.43 -0.42 -9.12
N ASN A 70 8.65 -0.43 -9.66
CA ASN A 70 9.06 0.50 -10.73
C ASN A 70 8.12 0.46 -11.94
N TYR A 71 7.72 -0.74 -12.38
CA TYR A 71 6.85 -0.89 -13.53
C TYR A 71 5.44 -0.33 -13.25
N ALA A 72 4.85 -0.69 -12.10
CA ALA A 72 3.56 -0.15 -11.70
C ALA A 72 3.58 1.39 -11.64
N GLY A 73 4.60 1.97 -10.99
CA GLY A 73 4.71 3.42 -10.82
C GLY A 73 5.09 4.18 -12.08
N ARG A 74 5.83 3.57 -13.04
CA ARG A 74 6.27 4.26 -14.25
C ARG A 74 5.32 4.07 -15.43
N MET A 75 4.64 2.94 -15.51
CA MET A 75 3.82 2.55 -16.65
C MET A 75 2.34 2.44 -16.31
N LEU A 76 1.98 1.63 -15.33
CA LEU A 76 0.56 1.31 -15.10
C LEU A 76 -0.20 2.46 -14.43
N MET A 77 0.28 3.00 -13.31
CA MET A 77 -0.43 4.06 -12.59
C MET A 77 -0.72 5.28 -13.48
N PRO A 78 0.27 5.82 -14.25
CA PRO A 78 -0.02 6.91 -15.18
C PRO A 78 -0.98 6.50 -16.29
N ALA A 79 -0.90 5.25 -16.82
CA ALA A 79 -1.80 4.77 -17.87
C ALA A 79 -3.25 4.66 -17.38
N PHE A 80 -3.47 4.07 -16.21
CA PHE A 80 -4.81 4.00 -15.60
C PHE A 80 -5.39 5.39 -15.32
N LYS A 81 -4.56 6.31 -14.82
CA LYS A 81 -4.97 7.71 -14.60
C LYS A 81 -5.33 8.41 -15.91
N ALA A 82 -4.51 8.26 -16.95
CA ALA A 82 -4.78 8.83 -18.29
C ALA A 82 -6.03 8.21 -18.94
N GLY A 83 -6.30 6.92 -18.68
CA GLY A 83 -7.53 6.23 -19.08
C GLY A 83 -8.77 6.66 -18.29
N GLY A 84 -8.64 7.57 -17.34
CA GLY A 84 -9.74 8.12 -16.57
C GLY A 84 -10.18 7.28 -15.37
N ALA A 85 -9.42 6.26 -14.97
CA ALA A 85 -9.70 5.51 -13.76
C ALA A 85 -9.54 6.38 -12.51
N THR A 86 -10.37 6.16 -11.52
CA THR A 86 -10.24 6.73 -10.18
C THR A 86 -9.22 5.92 -9.40
N LEU A 87 -8.09 6.53 -9.04
CA LEU A 87 -7.03 5.88 -8.27
C LEU A 87 -7.38 5.94 -6.78
N HIS A 88 -7.93 4.85 -6.23
CA HIS A 88 -8.43 4.83 -4.85
C HIS A 88 -7.37 4.44 -3.84
N THR A 89 -6.91 3.20 -3.89
CA THR A 89 -5.98 2.66 -2.88
C THR A 89 -4.75 2.06 -3.53
N VAL A 90 -3.57 2.28 -2.96
CA VAL A 90 -2.38 1.50 -3.29
C VAL A 90 -1.90 0.72 -2.08
N VAL A 91 -1.80 -0.60 -2.23
CA VAL A 91 -1.35 -1.54 -1.18
C VAL A 91 0.05 -2.02 -1.48
N THR A 92 0.94 -1.93 -0.48
CA THR A 92 2.30 -2.45 -0.54
C THR A 92 2.73 -3.03 0.80
N ASN A 93 3.63 -4.01 0.81
CA ASN A 93 4.11 -4.63 2.06
C ASN A 93 4.86 -3.64 2.96
N GLY A 94 5.69 -2.78 2.39
CA GLY A 94 6.56 -1.87 3.16
C GLY A 94 6.02 -0.44 3.32
N GLY A 95 4.95 -0.07 2.63
CA GLY A 95 4.31 1.25 2.71
C GLY A 95 5.07 2.40 2.01
N VAL A 96 6.40 2.42 2.01
CA VAL A 96 7.21 3.55 1.52
C VAL A 96 6.95 3.88 0.06
N ASN A 97 7.08 2.89 -0.83
CA ASN A 97 6.79 3.08 -2.25
C ASN A 97 5.32 3.40 -2.50
N GLY A 98 4.42 2.79 -1.71
CA GLY A 98 2.99 3.09 -1.74
C GLY A 98 2.73 4.57 -1.45
N LEU A 99 3.34 5.11 -0.40
CA LEU A 99 3.22 6.52 -0.03
C LEU A 99 3.77 7.46 -1.12
N HIS A 100 4.95 7.14 -1.66
CA HIS A 100 5.57 7.92 -2.74
C HIS A 100 4.68 8.01 -3.97
N TYR A 101 4.28 6.86 -4.52
CA TYR A 101 3.44 6.82 -5.72
C TYR A 101 2.00 7.23 -5.45
N GLY A 102 1.48 6.94 -4.26
CA GLY A 102 0.17 7.39 -3.83
C GLY A 102 0.02 8.90 -3.89
N ARG A 103 0.97 9.62 -3.33
CA ARG A 103 1.02 11.10 -3.41
C ARG A 103 1.25 11.60 -4.84
N LYS A 104 2.19 11.00 -5.56
CA LYS A 104 2.56 11.40 -6.91
C LYS A 104 1.40 11.33 -7.90
N PHE A 105 0.57 10.28 -7.82
CA PHE A 105 -0.52 10.06 -8.77
C PHE A 105 -1.89 10.48 -8.25
N GLY A 106 -1.99 10.84 -6.97
CA GLY A 106 -3.23 11.33 -6.37
C GLY A 106 -4.18 10.20 -5.99
N PHE A 107 -3.66 9.11 -5.38
CA PHE A 107 -4.50 8.11 -4.76
C PHE A 107 -5.23 8.68 -3.53
N ALA A 108 -6.44 8.18 -3.24
CA ALA A 108 -7.17 8.56 -2.04
C ALA A 108 -6.46 8.09 -0.76
N GLN A 109 -5.85 6.93 -0.80
CA GLN A 109 -5.17 6.33 0.36
C GLN A 109 -4.06 5.35 -0.03
N VAL A 110 -3.17 5.12 0.93
CA VAL A 110 -2.16 4.05 0.87
C VAL A 110 -2.38 3.08 2.02
N SER A 111 -2.10 1.80 1.79
CA SER A 111 -2.30 0.78 2.81
C SER A 111 -1.21 -0.30 2.77
N THR A 112 -1.06 -1.00 3.89
CA THR A 112 -0.39 -2.30 3.97
C THR A 112 -1.38 -3.44 4.24
N ASP A 113 -2.69 -3.14 4.17
CA ASP A 113 -3.78 -4.05 4.45
C ASP A 113 -4.51 -4.44 3.16
N LEU A 114 -4.24 -5.65 2.68
CA LEU A 114 -4.91 -6.20 1.50
C LEU A 114 -6.37 -6.53 1.78
N ASP A 115 -6.69 -7.03 2.97
CA ASP A 115 -8.05 -7.44 3.31
C ASP A 115 -8.97 -6.22 3.37
N ALA A 116 -8.47 -5.09 3.86
CA ALA A 116 -9.20 -3.83 3.82
C ALA A 116 -9.50 -3.37 2.39
N LEU A 117 -8.55 -3.54 1.44
CA LEU A 117 -8.78 -3.24 0.02
C LEU A 117 -9.83 -4.18 -0.60
N LEU A 118 -9.75 -5.47 -0.31
CA LEU A 118 -10.70 -6.48 -0.83
C LEU A 118 -12.13 -6.21 -0.34
N ALA A 119 -12.28 -5.78 0.90
CA ALA A 119 -13.57 -5.48 1.52
C ALA A 119 -14.13 -4.08 1.13
N ASP A 120 -13.32 -3.21 0.53
CA ASP A 120 -13.73 -1.85 0.19
C ASP A 120 -14.70 -1.83 -0.99
N ALA A 121 -15.96 -1.52 -0.72
CA ALA A 121 -17.01 -1.44 -1.73
C ALA A 121 -16.81 -0.29 -2.75
N ALA A 122 -16.03 0.73 -2.41
CA ALA A 122 -15.71 1.82 -3.33
C ALA A 122 -14.79 1.38 -4.46
N VAL A 123 -14.02 0.30 -4.27
CA VAL A 123 -13.10 -0.26 -5.27
C VAL A 123 -13.81 -1.37 -6.05
N ASP A 124 -13.93 -1.21 -7.37
CA ASP A 124 -14.51 -2.22 -8.26
C ASP A 124 -13.45 -3.08 -8.97
N THR A 125 -12.25 -2.57 -9.14
CA THR A 125 -11.19 -3.21 -9.93
C THR A 125 -9.87 -3.28 -9.15
N MET A 126 -9.26 -4.47 -9.11
CA MET A 126 -7.91 -4.66 -8.60
C MET A 126 -6.87 -4.71 -9.72
N VAL A 127 -5.81 -3.92 -9.57
CA VAL A 127 -4.63 -3.95 -10.44
C VAL A 127 -3.49 -4.63 -9.69
N ILE A 128 -3.09 -5.81 -10.17
CA ILE A 128 -2.07 -6.65 -9.53
C ILE A 128 -0.76 -6.50 -10.28
N ALA A 129 0.24 -5.88 -9.64
CA ALA A 129 1.57 -5.64 -10.17
C ALA A 129 2.65 -5.97 -9.13
N THR A 130 2.57 -7.18 -8.61
CA THR A 130 3.44 -7.75 -7.59
C THR A 130 4.49 -8.68 -8.20
N ARG A 131 5.14 -9.50 -7.38
CA ARG A 131 5.96 -10.60 -7.87
C ARG A 131 5.08 -11.73 -8.40
N HIS A 132 5.57 -12.43 -9.40
CA HIS A 132 4.83 -13.44 -10.17
C HIS A 132 4.23 -14.57 -9.32
N ASP A 133 4.93 -14.97 -8.27
CA ASP A 133 4.52 -16.02 -7.32
C ASP A 133 3.24 -15.69 -6.55
N SER A 134 2.88 -14.41 -6.45
CA SER A 134 1.68 -13.96 -5.74
C SER A 134 0.46 -13.74 -6.66
N HIS A 135 0.63 -13.71 -7.99
CA HIS A 135 -0.42 -13.32 -8.93
C HIS A 135 -1.66 -14.21 -8.81
N ALA A 136 -1.52 -15.52 -8.93
CA ALA A 136 -2.66 -16.45 -8.90
C ALA A 136 -3.49 -16.32 -7.62
N ARG A 137 -2.82 -16.25 -6.47
CA ARG A 137 -3.49 -16.08 -5.17
C ARG A 137 -4.25 -14.75 -5.10
N LEU A 138 -3.64 -13.65 -5.53
CA LEU A 138 -4.26 -12.33 -5.51
C LEU A 138 -5.44 -12.22 -6.49
N VAL A 139 -5.32 -12.82 -7.68
CA VAL A 139 -6.40 -12.92 -8.66
C VAL A 139 -7.60 -13.65 -8.07
N LEU A 140 -7.38 -14.82 -7.46
CA LEU A 140 -8.45 -15.60 -6.83
C LEU A 140 -9.13 -14.81 -5.71
N GLN A 141 -8.35 -14.16 -4.83
CA GLN A 141 -8.91 -13.32 -3.76
C GLN A 141 -9.75 -12.17 -4.30
N ALA A 142 -9.29 -11.49 -5.35
CA ALA A 142 -10.01 -10.40 -5.97
C ALA A 142 -11.33 -10.85 -6.62
N LEU A 143 -11.30 -11.95 -7.38
CA LEU A 143 -12.49 -12.52 -7.98
C LEU A 143 -13.50 -12.97 -6.91
N LEU A 144 -13.03 -13.60 -5.82
CA LEU A 144 -13.88 -14.01 -4.69
C LEU A 144 -14.53 -12.81 -3.99
N ALA A 145 -13.81 -11.68 -3.92
CA ALA A 145 -14.31 -10.42 -3.38
C ALA A 145 -15.21 -9.63 -4.37
N GLY A 146 -15.52 -10.20 -5.54
CA GLY A 146 -16.40 -9.59 -6.53
C GLY A 146 -15.75 -8.46 -7.34
N LYS A 147 -14.40 -8.36 -7.34
CA LYS A 147 -13.68 -7.32 -8.07
C LYS A 147 -13.38 -7.75 -9.51
N HIS A 148 -13.35 -6.79 -10.43
CA HIS A 148 -12.66 -6.95 -11.70
C HIS A 148 -11.14 -7.01 -11.46
N VAL A 149 -10.41 -7.65 -12.35
CA VAL A 149 -8.96 -7.84 -12.17
C VAL A 149 -8.20 -7.47 -13.43
N PHE A 150 -7.21 -6.61 -13.27
CA PHE A 150 -6.08 -6.48 -14.18
C PHE A 150 -4.86 -7.08 -13.49
N VAL A 151 -4.19 -8.05 -14.12
CA VAL A 151 -2.99 -8.66 -13.57
C VAL A 151 -1.84 -8.59 -14.58
N GLU A 152 -0.66 -8.22 -14.11
CA GLU A 152 0.54 -8.29 -14.92
C GLU A 152 0.90 -9.75 -15.24
N LYS A 153 1.55 -9.90 -16.41
CA LYS A 153 2.04 -11.22 -16.85
C LYS A 153 3.17 -11.72 -15.93
N PRO A 154 3.28 -13.02 -15.74
CA PRO A 154 2.34 -14.09 -16.11
C PRO A 154 1.13 -14.12 -15.15
N LEU A 155 -0.01 -14.56 -15.64
CA LEU A 155 -1.22 -14.72 -14.82
C LEU A 155 -0.99 -15.65 -13.62
N CYS A 156 -0.32 -16.77 -13.87
CA CYS A 156 0.03 -17.79 -12.88
C CYS A 156 1.29 -18.55 -13.30
N LEU A 157 1.84 -19.35 -12.40
CA LEU A 157 3.04 -20.14 -12.62
C LEU A 157 2.77 -21.65 -12.75
N SER A 158 1.52 -22.10 -12.56
CA SER A 158 1.14 -23.50 -12.65
C SER A 158 -0.19 -23.69 -13.36
N LEU A 159 -0.35 -24.83 -14.05
CA LEU A 159 -1.62 -25.23 -14.66
C LEU A 159 -2.72 -25.47 -13.60
N GLN A 160 -2.33 -25.88 -12.40
CA GLN A 160 -3.27 -26.07 -11.31
C GLN A 160 -3.88 -24.72 -10.88
N ASP A 161 -3.09 -23.67 -10.81
CA ASP A 161 -3.59 -22.33 -10.47
C ASP A 161 -4.41 -21.73 -11.61
N LEU A 162 -4.04 -22.02 -12.87
CA LEU A 162 -4.84 -21.63 -14.03
C LEU A 162 -6.24 -22.24 -13.93
N ALA A 163 -6.36 -23.53 -13.70
CA ALA A 163 -7.64 -24.21 -13.58
C ALA A 163 -8.53 -23.64 -12.45
N LYS A 164 -7.92 -23.26 -11.31
CA LYS A 164 -8.64 -22.58 -10.21
C LYS A 164 -9.16 -21.22 -10.63
N ILE A 165 -8.34 -20.44 -11.36
CA ILE A 165 -8.72 -19.10 -11.82
C ILE A 165 -9.86 -19.21 -12.84
N GLU A 166 -9.77 -20.14 -13.80
CA GLU A 166 -10.83 -20.40 -14.78
C GLU A 166 -12.15 -20.77 -14.11
N ALA A 167 -12.12 -21.69 -13.13
CA ALA A 167 -13.31 -22.08 -12.38
C ALA A 167 -13.89 -20.90 -11.57
N ALA A 168 -13.04 -20.09 -10.95
CA ALA A 168 -13.47 -18.92 -10.20
C ALA A 168 -14.11 -17.86 -11.10
N LEU A 169 -13.57 -17.65 -12.30
CA LEU A 169 -14.11 -16.70 -13.29
C LEU A 169 -15.42 -17.20 -13.90
N ALA A 170 -15.50 -18.48 -14.25
CA ALA A 170 -16.74 -19.09 -14.77
C ALA A 170 -17.92 -18.98 -13.78
N ALA A 171 -17.63 -19.10 -12.49
CA ALA A 171 -18.63 -18.91 -11.43
C ALA A 171 -19.05 -17.44 -11.24
N ARG A 172 -18.39 -16.49 -11.92
CA ARG A 172 -18.58 -15.03 -11.74
C ARG A 172 -18.61 -14.30 -13.08
N PRO A 173 -19.69 -14.50 -13.90
CA PRO A 173 -19.75 -14.00 -15.28
C PRO A 173 -19.72 -12.48 -15.40
N MET A 174 -19.98 -11.76 -14.30
CA MET A 174 -19.94 -10.29 -14.29
C MET A 174 -18.54 -9.74 -14.07
N GLN A 175 -17.61 -10.51 -13.51
CA GLN A 175 -16.22 -10.08 -13.33
C GLN A 175 -15.46 -10.16 -14.66
N ARG A 176 -14.49 -9.28 -14.81
CA ARG A 176 -13.55 -9.25 -15.92
C ARG A 176 -12.14 -9.53 -15.40
N LEU A 177 -11.42 -10.36 -16.13
CA LEU A 177 -9.99 -10.64 -15.91
C LEU A 177 -9.23 -10.28 -17.19
N MET A 178 -8.21 -9.44 -17.05
CA MET A 178 -7.32 -9.00 -18.12
C MET A 178 -5.87 -9.23 -17.67
#